data_a4bee2a112d63c95b26eb443148da76e
#
_entry.id   a4bee2a112d63c95b26eb443148da76e
#
_cell.length_a   1.000
_cell.length_b   1.000
_cell.length_c   1.000
_cell.angle_alpha   90.00
_cell.angle_beta   90.00
_cell.angle_gamma   90.00
#
_symmetry.space_group_name_H-M   'P 1'
#
loop_
_entity.id
_entity.type
_entity.pdbx_description
1 polymer ?
#
loop_
_entity_poly.entity_id
_entity_poly.type
_entity_poly.pdbx_seq_one_letter_code
_entity_poly.pdbx_strand_id
1 'polypeptide(L)'
;MSTLPRIPCRALRPGERLQDFVAFDFETATYQQMPCSLGITHVVHGQIRSSFSQLIQPPENRFDEALTRIHGIRPEHTKDALEWPALWHILAPYFESHLPLVAHNATFDLGVLTKACLHYELTPPSLDRVYCTYKTTKIRLAKWIAHLNLREEDHHEAAFDSKVCALLALEYQRDPSLGGLI
;
A
#
# COMPACT_ATOMS: atom_id res chain seq x y z
N MET A 1 -5.31 -26.70 6.78
CA MET A 1 -5.21 -25.23 6.61
C MET A 1 -4.44 -24.98 5.34
N SER A 2 -5.10 -24.52 4.27
CA SER A 2 -4.42 -24.16 3.03
C SER A 2 -3.56 -22.92 3.31
N THR A 3 -2.27 -22.98 3.04
CA THR A 3 -1.38 -21.81 3.13
C THR A 3 -1.81 -20.82 2.04
N LEU A 4 -2.10 -19.57 2.45
CA LEU A 4 -2.40 -18.50 1.51
C LEU A 4 -1.27 -18.38 0.45
N PRO A 5 -1.60 -18.16 -0.83
CA PRO A 5 -0.60 -17.93 -1.85
C PRO A 5 0.24 -16.71 -1.46
N ARG A 6 1.57 -16.88 -1.38
CA ARG A 6 2.49 -15.78 -1.10
C ARG A 6 2.80 -15.05 -2.40
N ILE A 7 2.39 -13.81 -2.51
CA ILE A 7 2.84 -12.93 -3.59
C ILE A 7 4.28 -12.49 -3.24
N PRO A 8 5.28 -12.77 -4.09
CA PRO A 8 6.66 -12.42 -3.80
C PRO A 8 6.86 -10.91 -3.90
N CYS A 9 7.63 -10.35 -2.96
CA CYS A 9 8.11 -8.97 -3.06
C CYS A 9 9.60 -8.90 -2.74
N ARG A 10 10.32 -8.00 -3.40
CA ARG A 10 11.77 -7.85 -3.26
C ARG A 10 12.23 -6.42 -2.94
N ALA A 11 13.47 -6.25 -2.53
CA ALA A 11 14.10 -4.94 -2.43
C ALA A 11 14.39 -4.36 -3.82
N LEU A 12 14.44 -3.04 -3.93
CA LEU A 12 15.09 -2.35 -5.05
C LEU A 12 16.61 -2.57 -4.92
N ARG A 13 17.26 -2.85 -6.03
CA ARG A 13 18.72 -2.99 -6.08
C ARG A 13 19.37 -1.63 -6.34
N PRO A 14 20.60 -1.40 -5.82
CA PRO A 14 21.37 -0.23 -6.22
C PRO A 14 21.51 -0.16 -7.75
N GLY A 15 21.22 1.02 -8.33
CA GLY A 15 21.23 1.22 -9.78
C GLY A 15 19.99 0.79 -10.53
N GLU A 16 19.06 0.04 -9.90
CA GLU A 16 17.77 -0.27 -10.51
C GLU A 16 16.91 0.99 -10.61
N ARG A 17 16.24 1.17 -11.75
CA ARG A 17 15.42 2.36 -12.04
C ARG A 17 13.98 1.95 -12.35
N LEU A 18 13.05 2.48 -11.59
CA LEU A 18 11.61 2.43 -11.87
C LEU A 18 11.19 3.81 -12.33
N GLN A 19 10.94 3.98 -13.64
CA GLN A 19 10.48 5.25 -14.22
C GLN A 19 8.98 5.42 -14.03
N ASP A 20 8.25 4.32 -14.28
CA ASP A 20 6.81 4.25 -14.17
C ASP A 20 6.47 3.13 -13.18
N PHE A 21 5.65 3.43 -12.17
CA PHE A 21 5.21 2.45 -11.18
C PHE A 21 3.98 2.96 -10.41
N VAL A 22 3.32 2.05 -9.72
CA VAL A 22 2.23 2.35 -8.79
C VAL A 22 2.70 2.05 -7.37
N ALA A 23 2.67 3.03 -6.48
CA ALA A 23 2.82 2.80 -5.05
C ALA A 23 1.43 2.67 -4.41
N PHE A 24 1.30 1.79 -3.40
CA PHE A 24 0.04 1.55 -2.73
C PHE A 24 0.24 1.26 -1.25
N ASP A 25 -0.83 1.49 -0.47
CA ASP A 25 -0.87 1.28 0.98
C ASP A 25 -2.30 0.97 1.42
N PHE A 26 -2.47 0.00 2.33
CA PHE A 26 -3.76 -0.38 2.87
C PHE A 26 -3.93 -0.04 4.34
N GLU A 27 -5.09 0.56 4.69
CA GLU A 27 -5.58 0.57 6.06
C GLU A 27 -6.58 -0.56 6.27
N THR A 28 -6.53 -1.19 7.46
CA THR A 28 -7.36 -2.35 7.76
C THR A 28 -8.31 -2.11 8.91
N ALA A 29 -9.57 -2.52 8.73
CA ALA A 29 -10.62 -2.40 9.73
C ALA A 29 -10.49 -3.45 10.84
N THR A 30 -9.99 -4.65 10.52
CA THR A 30 -10.00 -5.79 11.44
C THR A 30 -8.65 -6.50 11.53
N TYR A 31 -8.41 -7.22 12.62
CA TYR A 31 -7.23 -8.09 12.77
C TYR A 31 -7.18 -9.23 11.73
N GLN A 32 -8.31 -9.57 11.11
CA GLN A 32 -8.35 -10.47 9.96
C GLN A 32 -7.80 -9.81 8.68
N GLN A 33 -7.41 -8.53 8.77
CA GLN A 33 -6.87 -7.72 7.69
C GLN A 33 -7.90 -7.48 6.56
N MET A 34 -9.16 -7.20 6.92
CA MET A 34 -10.12 -6.67 5.94
C MET A 34 -9.86 -5.19 5.70
N PRO A 35 -9.69 -4.76 4.43
CA PRO A 35 -9.33 -3.38 4.12
C PRO A 35 -10.48 -2.41 4.41
N CYS A 36 -10.14 -1.20 4.87
CA CYS A 36 -11.09 -0.08 4.99
C CYS A 36 -10.65 1.17 4.20
N SER A 37 -9.41 1.20 3.74
CA SER A 37 -8.91 2.21 2.81
C SER A 37 -7.79 1.64 1.96
N LEU A 38 -7.64 2.15 0.74
CA LEU A 38 -6.52 1.89 -0.16
C LEU A 38 -6.02 3.21 -0.73
N GLY A 39 -4.76 3.51 -0.50
CA GLY A 39 -4.02 4.59 -1.12
C GLY A 39 -3.31 4.12 -2.38
N ILE A 40 -3.37 4.93 -3.43
CA ILE A 40 -2.68 4.70 -4.71
C ILE A 40 -1.94 5.95 -5.11
N THR A 41 -0.66 5.82 -5.40
CA THR A 41 0.17 6.88 -5.96
C THR A 41 0.78 6.42 -7.28
N HIS A 42 0.46 7.10 -8.36
CA HIS A 42 0.95 6.81 -9.70
C HIS A 42 2.15 7.67 -10.04
N VAL A 43 3.25 7.02 -10.40
CA VAL A 43 4.50 7.66 -10.83
C VAL A 43 4.69 7.40 -12.32
N VAL A 44 4.95 8.48 -13.08
CA VAL A 44 5.22 8.42 -14.53
C VAL A 44 6.46 9.29 -14.83
N HIS A 45 7.41 8.73 -15.53
CA HIS A 45 8.70 9.35 -15.84
C HIS A 45 9.43 9.88 -14.60
N GLY A 46 9.38 9.10 -13.51
CA GLY A 46 10.03 9.46 -12.24
C GLY A 46 9.36 10.62 -11.50
N GLN A 47 8.12 10.98 -11.84
CA GLN A 47 7.35 12.05 -11.19
C GLN A 47 5.99 11.53 -10.71
N ILE A 48 5.59 11.94 -9.52
CA ILE A 48 4.24 11.66 -9.00
C ILE A 48 3.23 12.44 -9.86
N ARG A 49 2.29 11.73 -10.47
CA ARG A 49 1.22 12.31 -11.31
C ARG A 49 -0.10 12.40 -10.58
N SER A 50 -0.40 11.41 -9.77
CA SER A 50 -1.61 11.39 -8.93
C SER A 50 -1.36 10.65 -7.64
N SER A 51 -2.06 11.03 -6.60
CA SER A 51 -2.14 10.32 -5.33
C SER A 51 -3.56 10.49 -4.79
N PHE A 52 -4.20 9.41 -4.45
CA PHE A 52 -5.55 9.40 -3.90
C PHE A 52 -5.77 8.20 -3.00
N SER A 53 -6.76 8.27 -2.13
CA SER A 53 -7.26 7.12 -1.39
C SER A 53 -8.72 6.85 -1.71
N GLN A 54 -9.10 5.60 -1.53
CA GLN A 54 -10.47 5.14 -1.67
C GLN A 54 -10.89 4.41 -0.40
N LEU A 55 -11.94 4.90 0.25
CA LEU A 55 -12.57 4.19 1.35
C LEU A 55 -13.24 2.91 0.86
N ILE A 56 -13.17 1.88 1.69
CA ILE A 56 -13.71 0.55 1.43
C ILE A 56 -14.63 0.18 2.58
N GLN A 57 -15.85 -0.23 2.29
CA GLN A 57 -16.71 -0.81 3.31
C GLN A 57 -16.23 -2.24 3.62
N PRO A 58 -15.72 -2.52 4.84
CA PRO A 58 -15.34 -3.87 5.21
C PRO A 58 -16.60 -4.73 5.42
N PRO A 59 -16.47 -6.08 5.46
CA PRO A 59 -17.60 -6.96 5.72
C PRO A 59 -18.35 -6.55 6.98
N GLU A 60 -19.69 -6.49 6.88
CA GLU A 60 -20.59 -6.05 7.97
C GLU A 60 -20.28 -4.65 8.51
N ASN A 61 -19.48 -3.88 7.80
CA ASN A 61 -18.92 -2.59 8.24
C ASN A 61 -18.28 -2.66 9.64
N ARG A 62 -17.61 -3.78 9.93
CA ARG A 62 -17.04 -4.09 11.25
C ARG A 62 -15.63 -3.54 11.39
N PHE A 63 -15.35 -2.96 12.56
CA PHE A 63 -14.05 -2.40 12.92
C PHE A 63 -13.58 -2.89 14.29
N ASP A 64 -12.28 -3.15 14.39
CA ASP A 64 -11.59 -3.37 15.65
C ASP A 64 -11.06 -2.01 16.17
N GLU A 65 -11.47 -1.64 17.36
CA GLU A 65 -11.22 -0.30 17.93
C GLU A 65 -9.73 0.09 17.99
N ALA A 66 -8.86 -0.89 18.21
CA ALA A 66 -7.42 -0.63 18.27
C ALA A 66 -6.86 -0.17 16.90
N LEU A 67 -7.38 -0.70 15.79
CA LEU A 67 -7.00 -0.29 14.44
C LEU A 67 -7.59 1.07 14.09
N THR A 68 -8.86 1.30 14.45
CA THR A 68 -9.51 2.61 14.32
C THR A 68 -8.71 3.72 15.01
N ARG A 69 -8.10 3.44 16.17
CA ARG A 69 -7.24 4.43 16.87
C ARG A 69 -5.95 4.78 16.11
N ILE A 70 -5.50 3.91 15.21
CA ILE A 70 -4.29 4.14 14.40
C ILE A 70 -4.59 5.07 13.23
N HIS A 71 -5.58 4.73 12.40
CA HIS A 71 -5.86 5.43 11.14
C HIS A 71 -7.11 6.36 11.19
N GLY A 72 -7.86 6.34 12.30
CA GLY A 72 -9.02 7.23 12.49
C GLY A 72 -10.28 6.87 11.67
N ILE A 73 -10.22 5.87 10.78
CA ILE A 73 -11.36 5.45 9.97
C ILE A 73 -12.34 4.66 10.83
N ARG A 74 -13.63 4.97 10.73
CA ARG A 74 -14.72 4.42 11.53
C ARG A 74 -15.86 3.94 10.65
N PRO A 75 -16.81 3.13 11.18
CA PRO A 75 -17.97 2.64 10.43
C PRO A 75 -18.78 3.76 9.74
N GLU A 76 -18.90 4.93 10.37
CA GLU A 76 -19.61 6.07 9.79
C GLU A 76 -18.95 6.64 8.54
N HIS A 77 -17.63 6.46 8.38
CA HIS A 77 -16.90 6.94 7.21
C HIS A 77 -17.06 6.00 6.01
N THR A 78 -17.26 4.70 6.26
CA THR A 78 -17.29 3.67 5.22
C THR A 78 -18.69 3.13 4.91
N LYS A 79 -19.74 3.56 5.63
CA LYS A 79 -21.11 3.05 5.49
C LYS A 79 -21.69 3.17 4.07
N ASP A 80 -21.26 4.19 3.33
CA ASP A 80 -21.72 4.47 1.96
C ASP A 80 -20.59 4.19 0.93
N ALA A 81 -19.45 3.61 1.37
CA ALA A 81 -18.36 3.23 0.50
C ALA A 81 -18.67 1.90 -0.22
N LEU A 82 -18.01 1.68 -1.35
CA LEU A 82 -18.11 0.40 -2.05
C LEU A 82 -17.45 -0.70 -1.24
N GLU A 83 -18.06 -1.89 -1.23
CA GLU A 83 -17.40 -3.11 -0.79
C GLU A 83 -16.32 -3.56 -1.78
N TRP A 84 -15.39 -4.40 -1.31
CA TRP A 84 -14.25 -4.85 -2.09
C TRP A 84 -14.59 -5.37 -3.50
N PRO A 85 -15.61 -6.22 -3.74
CA PRO A 85 -15.88 -6.73 -5.09
C PRO A 85 -16.18 -5.64 -6.10
N ALA A 86 -17.02 -4.67 -5.74
CA ALA A 86 -17.37 -3.56 -6.62
C ALA A 86 -16.17 -2.64 -6.87
N LEU A 87 -15.39 -2.37 -5.81
CA LEU A 87 -14.20 -1.54 -5.90
C LEU A 87 -13.08 -2.23 -6.69
N TRP A 88 -12.93 -3.56 -6.57
CA TRP A 88 -11.90 -4.32 -7.26
C TRP A 88 -12.00 -4.19 -8.78
N HIS A 89 -13.22 -4.20 -9.35
CA HIS A 89 -13.41 -3.97 -10.77
C HIS A 89 -12.84 -2.62 -11.26
N ILE A 90 -12.81 -1.62 -10.39
CA ILE A 90 -12.26 -0.29 -10.69
C ILE A 90 -10.75 -0.26 -10.49
N LEU A 91 -10.25 -0.92 -9.44
CA LEU A 91 -8.85 -0.84 -9.02
C LEU A 91 -7.95 -1.92 -9.59
N ALA A 92 -8.50 -3.06 -10.03
CA ALA A 92 -7.73 -4.16 -10.62
C ALA A 92 -6.74 -3.70 -11.71
N PRO A 93 -7.08 -2.77 -12.61
CA PRO A 93 -6.14 -2.29 -13.63
C PRO A 93 -4.82 -1.72 -13.07
N TYR A 94 -4.81 -1.15 -11.86
CA TYR A 94 -3.58 -0.66 -11.22
C TYR A 94 -2.66 -1.81 -10.80
N PHE A 95 -3.24 -2.93 -10.37
CA PHE A 95 -2.51 -4.11 -9.90
C PHE A 95 -2.16 -5.08 -11.03
N GLU A 96 -3.03 -5.21 -12.02
CA GLU A 96 -2.87 -6.12 -13.17
C GLU A 96 -2.12 -5.47 -14.33
N SER A 97 -1.78 -4.18 -14.23
CA SER A 97 -0.92 -3.51 -15.19
C SER A 97 0.49 -4.13 -15.21
N HIS A 98 1.22 -3.95 -16.30
CA HIS A 98 2.63 -4.34 -16.37
C HIS A 98 3.57 -3.43 -15.57
N LEU A 99 3.02 -2.43 -14.88
CA LEU A 99 3.81 -1.52 -14.06
C LEU A 99 4.32 -2.22 -12.79
N PRO A 100 5.54 -1.91 -12.34
CA PRO A 100 6.00 -2.29 -11.03
C PRO A 100 5.06 -1.76 -9.94
N LEU A 101 4.83 -2.57 -8.91
CA LEU A 101 4.11 -2.17 -7.71
C LEU A 101 5.12 -1.92 -6.59
N VAL A 102 4.88 -0.90 -5.79
CA VAL A 102 5.76 -0.50 -4.69
C VAL A 102 4.91 -0.33 -3.43
N ALA A 103 5.34 -0.92 -2.31
CA ALA A 103 4.70 -0.70 -1.01
C ALA A 103 5.73 -0.69 0.12
N HIS A 104 5.39 -0.10 1.26
CA HIS A 104 6.22 -0.15 2.45
C HIS A 104 5.80 -1.33 3.33
N ASN A 105 6.73 -2.25 3.65
CA ASN A 105 6.36 -3.54 4.25
C ASN A 105 5.37 -4.36 3.39
N ALA A 106 5.58 -4.36 2.09
CA ALA A 106 4.69 -4.91 1.05
C ALA A 106 4.10 -6.31 1.36
N THR A 107 4.73 -7.10 2.22
CA THR A 107 4.18 -8.41 2.64
C THR A 107 2.85 -8.26 3.36
N PHE A 108 2.68 -7.18 4.13
CA PHE A 108 1.43 -6.87 4.82
C PHE A 108 0.33 -6.52 3.79
N ASP A 109 0.58 -5.57 2.92
CA ASP A 109 -0.38 -5.08 1.93
C ASP A 109 -0.81 -6.17 0.94
N LEU A 110 0.15 -6.99 0.51
CA LEU A 110 -0.12 -8.15 -0.34
C LEU A 110 -0.97 -9.20 0.40
N GLY A 111 -0.79 -9.33 1.71
CA GLY A 111 -1.62 -10.16 2.57
C GLY A 111 -3.06 -9.64 2.64
N VAL A 112 -3.24 -8.33 2.80
CA VAL A 112 -4.55 -7.65 2.80
C VAL A 112 -5.27 -7.88 1.47
N LEU A 113 -4.60 -7.58 0.35
CA LEU A 113 -5.10 -7.79 -1.00
C LEU A 113 -5.57 -9.23 -1.23
N THR A 114 -4.71 -10.19 -0.88
CA THR A 114 -5.02 -11.61 -1.05
C THR A 114 -6.23 -12.03 -0.22
N LYS A 115 -6.28 -11.63 1.06
CA LYS A 115 -7.38 -11.97 1.96
C LYS A 115 -8.70 -11.32 1.54
N ALA A 116 -8.66 -10.06 1.10
CA ALA A 116 -9.85 -9.39 0.59
C ALA A 116 -10.41 -10.12 -0.63
N CYS A 117 -9.56 -10.47 -1.60
CA CYS A 117 -10.00 -11.26 -2.76
C CYS A 117 -10.61 -12.60 -2.33
N LEU A 118 -9.91 -13.36 -1.50
CA LEU A 118 -10.39 -14.70 -1.10
C LEU A 118 -11.67 -14.65 -0.26
N HIS A 119 -11.85 -13.61 0.59
CA HIS A 119 -13.08 -13.45 1.37
C HIS A 119 -14.32 -13.34 0.49
N TYR A 120 -14.20 -12.69 -0.65
CA TYR A 120 -15.28 -12.50 -1.62
C TYR A 120 -15.20 -13.48 -2.81
N GLU A 121 -14.50 -14.60 -2.65
CA GLU A 121 -14.36 -15.64 -3.69
C GLU A 121 -13.78 -15.13 -5.03
N LEU A 122 -13.02 -14.02 -4.98
CA LEU A 122 -12.29 -13.49 -6.11
C LEU A 122 -10.91 -14.15 -6.21
N THR A 123 -10.41 -14.28 -7.44
CA THR A 123 -9.03 -14.74 -7.67
C THR A 123 -8.06 -13.60 -7.34
N PRO A 124 -7.10 -13.79 -6.41
CA PRO A 124 -6.05 -12.80 -6.19
C PRO A 124 -5.21 -12.61 -7.46
N PRO A 125 -4.74 -11.37 -7.75
CA PRO A 125 -3.93 -11.12 -8.92
C PRO A 125 -2.57 -11.84 -8.85
N SER A 126 -2.05 -12.26 -10.00
CA SER A 126 -0.68 -12.76 -10.10
C SER A 126 0.28 -11.58 -10.26
N LEU A 127 1.06 -11.31 -9.20
CA LEU A 127 1.97 -10.16 -9.15
C LEU A 127 3.42 -10.64 -9.09
N ASP A 128 4.22 -10.27 -10.06
CA ASP A 128 5.63 -10.68 -10.20
C ASP A 128 6.62 -9.53 -10.00
N ARG A 129 6.14 -8.28 -10.06
CA ARG A 129 6.96 -7.06 -10.00
C ARG A 129 6.61 -6.19 -8.81
N VAL A 130 6.67 -6.76 -7.59
CA VAL A 130 6.39 -6.02 -6.35
C VAL A 130 7.69 -5.71 -5.61
N TYR A 131 7.89 -4.45 -5.27
CA TYR A 131 9.03 -3.93 -4.55
C TYR A 131 8.63 -3.46 -3.16
N CYS A 132 9.47 -3.75 -2.19
CA CYS A 132 9.25 -3.39 -0.80
C CYS A 132 10.30 -2.38 -0.35
N THR A 133 9.88 -1.15 -0.08
CA THR A 133 10.78 -0.08 0.35
C THR A 133 11.37 -0.35 1.73
N TYR A 134 10.65 -1.05 2.63
CA TYR A 134 11.22 -1.50 3.90
C TYR A 134 12.32 -2.56 3.70
N LYS A 135 12.16 -3.51 2.76
CA LYS A 135 13.21 -4.46 2.43
C LYS A 135 14.43 -3.77 1.82
N THR A 136 14.20 -2.68 1.10
CA THR A 136 15.24 -1.87 0.45
C THR A 136 16.08 -1.11 1.46
N THR A 137 15.46 -0.39 2.39
CA THR A 137 16.13 0.57 3.25
C THR A 137 16.30 0.12 4.69
N LYS A 138 15.46 -0.84 5.18
CA LYS A 138 15.34 -1.26 6.59
C LYS A 138 14.86 -0.16 7.54
N ILE A 139 14.30 0.91 7.01
CA ILE A 139 13.87 2.09 7.75
C ILE A 139 12.35 2.10 7.82
N ARG A 140 11.76 2.39 8.97
CA ARG A 140 10.30 2.51 9.17
C ARG A 140 9.76 3.74 8.45
N LEU A 141 8.51 3.69 7.96
CA LEU A 141 7.89 4.78 7.23
C LEU A 141 7.87 6.09 8.03
N ALA A 142 7.53 6.04 9.32
CA ALA A 142 7.55 7.20 10.21
C ALA A 142 8.91 7.94 10.24
N LYS A 143 10.02 7.20 10.20
CA LYS A 143 11.35 7.83 10.11
C LYS A 143 11.59 8.51 8.76
N TRP A 144 11.04 7.96 7.69
CA TRP A 144 11.10 8.58 6.38
C TRP A 144 10.25 9.84 6.29
N ILE A 145 9.07 9.84 6.89
CA ILE A 145 8.20 11.02 7.02
C ILE A 145 8.98 12.15 7.70
N ALA A 146 9.62 11.86 8.83
CA ALA A 146 10.46 12.83 9.56
C ALA A 146 11.68 13.29 8.72
N HIS A 147 12.39 12.36 8.07
CA HIS A 147 13.54 12.67 7.20
C HIS A 147 13.18 13.58 6.03
N LEU A 148 12.03 13.35 5.40
CA LEU A 148 11.50 14.17 4.31
C LEU A 148 10.86 15.48 4.80
N ASN A 149 10.86 15.73 6.12
CA ASN A 149 10.23 16.88 6.75
C ASN A 149 8.75 17.03 6.36
N LEU A 150 8.04 15.91 6.29
CA LEU A 150 6.60 15.84 6.03
C LEU A 150 5.82 15.88 7.34
N ARG A 151 4.51 16.13 7.25
CA ARG A 151 3.61 16.19 8.40
C ARG A 151 3.39 14.78 8.97
N GLU A 152 3.85 14.54 10.20
CA GLU A 152 3.70 13.26 10.89
C GLU A 152 2.23 12.92 11.20
N GLU A 153 1.38 13.95 11.36
CA GLU A 153 -0.05 13.80 11.63
C GLU A 153 -0.84 13.19 10.45
N ASP A 154 -0.29 13.23 9.23
CA ASP A 154 -0.89 12.61 8.04
C ASP A 154 -0.51 11.12 7.90
N HIS A 155 0.37 10.59 8.77
CA HIS A 155 0.72 9.17 8.81
C HIS A 155 -0.51 8.32 9.17
N HIS A 156 -0.67 7.15 8.54
CA HIS A 156 -1.85 6.30 8.57
C HIS A 156 -3.06 6.87 7.78
N GLU A 157 -2.83 7.82 6.87
CA GLU A 157 -3.74 8.15 5.77
C GLU A 157 -3.21 7.44 4.52
N ALA A 158 -3.97 6.52 3.95
CA ALA A 158 -3.48 5.61 2.92
C ALA A 158 -2.89 6.32 1.67
N ALA A 159 -3.49 7.46 1.23
CA ALA A 159 -2.94 8.23 0.11
C ALA A 159 -1.60 8.88 0.49
N PHE A 160 -1.48 9.38 1.71
CA PHE A 160 -0.25 9.97 2.20
C PHE A 160 0.85 8.90 2.31
N ASP A 161 0.57 7.74 2.92
CA ASP A 161 1.56 6.68 3.10
C ASP A 161 1.99 6.06 1.78
N SER A 162 1.08 5.86 0.81
CA SER A 162 1.44 5.44 -0.55
C SER A 162 2.32 6.47 -1.26
N LYS A 163 2.07 7.77 -1.05
CA LYS A 163 2.90 8.85 -1.59
C LYS A 163 4.29 8.88 -0.97
N VAL A 164 4.39 8.72 0.35
CA VAL A 164 5.69 8.63 1.04
C VAL A 164 6.47 7.42 0.54
N CYS A 165 5.79 6.29 0.34
CA CYS A 165 6.39 5.09 -0.24
C CYS A 165 6.95 5.35 -1.66
N ALA A 166 6.22 6.08 -2.50
CA ALA A 166 6.68 6.47 -3.84
C ALA A 166 7.90 7.40 -3.78
N LEU A 167 7.86 8.42 -2.92
CA LEU A 167 8.99 9.35 -2.70
C LEU A 167 10.24 8.59 -2.25
N LEU A 168 10.09 7.68 -1.28
CA LEU A 168 11.18 6.85 -0.80
C LEU A 168 11.81 6.01 -1.92
N ALA A 169 10.99 5.39 -2.76
CA ALA A 169 11.51 4.61 -3.89
C ALA A 169 12.27 5.50 -4.89
N LEU A 170 11.79 6.72 -5.16
CA LEU A 170 12.45 7.69 -6.04
C LEU A 170 13.76 8.21 -5.44
N GLU A 171 13.76 8.57 -4.15
CA GLU A 171 14.98 9.05 -3.47
C GLU A 171 16.05 7.95 -3.39
N TYR A 172 15.69 6.72 -3.03
CA TYR A 172 16.63 5.59 -3.01
C TYR A 172 17.26 5.34 -4.40
N GLN A 173 16.52 5.53 -5.47
CA GLN A 173 17.06 5.39 -6.82
C GLN A 173 18.04 6.50 -7.18
N ARG A 174 17.94 7.69 -6.58
CA ARG A 174 18.89 8.81 -6.74
C ARG A 174 20.12 8.61 -5.89
N ASP A 175 19.91 8.18 -4.65
CA ASP A 175 20.98 7.93 -3.68
C ASP A 175 20.77 6.60 -2.92
N PRO A 176 21.35 5.49 -3.41
CA PRO A 176 21.27 4.20 -2.75
C PRO A 176 21.91 4.14 -1.35
N SER A 177 22.75 5.13 -0.98
CA SER A 177 23.39 5.18 0.34
C SER A 177 22.36 5.44 1.46
N LEU A 178 21.17 5.96 1.13
CA LEU A 178 20.05 6.12 2.05
C LEU A 178 19.58 4.78 2.66
N GLY A 179 19.89 3.64 2.02
CA GLY A 179 19.67 2.31 2.60
C GLY A 179 20.70 2.01 3.69
N GLY A 180 20.48 2.46 4.93
CA GLY A 180 21.34 2.18 6.08
C GLY A 180 21.80 3.43 6.86
N LEU A 181 21.33 4.59 6.50
CA LEU A 181 21.75 5.87 7.13
C LEU A 181 20.95 6.29 8.37
N ILE A 182 19.95 5.50 8.84
CA ILE A 182 19.12 5.88 9.98
C ILE A 182 18.99 4.77 11.00
#